data_04b4326328112609f4243f53a578db2d
#
_entry.id   04b4326328112609f4243f53a578db2d
#
_cell.length_a   1.000
_cell.length_b   1.000
_cell.length_c   1.000
_cell.angle_alpha   90.00
_cell.angle_beta   90.00
_cell.angle_gamma   90.00
#
_symmetry.space_group_name_H-M   'P 1'
#
loop_
_entity.id
_entity.type
_entity.pdbx_description
1 polymer ?
#
loop_
_entity_poly.entity_id
_entity_poly.type
_entity_poly.pdbx_seq_one_letter_code
_entity_poly.pdbx_strand_id
1 'polypeptide(L)'
;MIVNSDGDRKIFTTDTITSNYHYHQGNEMIRKAKLSDVKEIQQLIKLYSTRGDILPRSLVELYDHLRDFYVFLQNRKIVGICALHVCWEDLGEIRSLAVQEEARKKGIGVKLVRACLKEAKALGMERVFALTYRPDFFERLKFKVVDKSVLPHKIWTDCLKCVKFPDCDEVAVVKELD
;
A
#
# COMPACT_ATOMS: atom_id res chain seq x y z
N MET A 1 -20.76 18.07 19.46
CA MET A 1 -21.13 19.47 19.70
C MET A 1 -20.98 19.71 21.20
N ILE A 2 -19.95 20.41 21.63
CA ILE A 2 -19.72 20.74 23.05
C ILE A 2 -19.98 22.23 23.16
N VAL A 3 -20.94 22.63 24.03
CA VAL A 3 -21.30 24.01 24.26
C VAL A 3 -20.71 24.41 25.61
N ASN A 4 -19.85 25.42 25.63
CA ASN A 4 -19.37 26.03 26.87
C ASN A 4 -20.29 27.19 27.28
N SER A 5 -20.35 27.46 28.59
CA SER A 5 -21.26 28.37 29.28
C SER A 5 -21.16 29.86 28.92
N ASP A 6 -20.26 30.28 28.05
CA ASP A 6 -19.98 31.69 27.76
C ASP A 6 -20.35 32.19 26.37
N GLY A 7 -21.24 31.46 25.65
CA GLY A 7 -21.96 32.01 24.48
C GLY A 7 -21.12 32.39 23.25
N ASP A 8 -19.80 32.27 23.26
CA ASP A 8 -18.94 32.59 22.12
C ASP A 8 -18.83 31.40 21.18
N ARG A 9 -19.39 31.52 19.98
CA ARG A 9 -19.20 30.57 18.87
C ARG A 9 -17.77 30.68 18.32
N LYS A 10 -16.86 29.90 18.86
CA LYS A 10 -15.61 29.62 18.14
C LYS A 10 -15.90 28.57 17.09
N ILE A 11 -15.94 29.02 15.84
CA ILE A 11 -15.89 28.13 14.67
C ILE A 11 -14.46 27.55 14.66
N PHE A 12 -14.32 26.32 15.13
CA PHE A 12 -13.12 25.55 14.82
C PHE A 12 -13.18 25.20 13.33
N THR A 13 -12.46 25.96 12.54
CA THR A 13 -12.10 25.52 11.20
C THR A 13 -11.30 24.26 11.36
N THR A 14 -11.87 23.15 10.95
CA THR A 14 -11.19 21.86 10.80
C THR A 14 -10.21 22.00 9.65
N ASP A 15 -9.09 22.71 9.89
CA ASP A 15 -7.96 22.66 9.00
C ASP A 15 -7.25 21.32 9.20
N THR A 16 -7.64 20.40 8.37
CA THR A 16 -6.76 19.68 7.49
C THR A 16 -5.84 18.65 8.12
N ILE A 17 -6.39 17.46 8.45
CA ILE A 17 -5.59 16.25 8.27
C ILE A 17 -5.89 15.70 6.87
N THR A 18 -5.54 16.44 5.85
CA THR A 18 -5.37 15.95 4.48
C THR A 18 -3.88 15.99 4.18
N SER A 19 -3.17 14.94 4.59
CA SER A 19 -1.83 14.67 4.09
C SER A 19 -1.92 14.32 2.60
N ASN A 20 -2.25 15.31 1.77
CA ASN A 20 -2.18 15.22 0.32
C ASN A 20 -0.72 15.43 -0.11
N TYR A 21 0.02 14.33 -0.26
CA TYR A 21 1.33 14.40 -0.89
C TYR A 21 1.17 14.59 -2.40
N HIS A 22 1.27 15.85 -2.83
CA HIS A 22 1.32 16.19 -4.24
C HIS A 22 2.78 16.23 -4.70
N TYR A 23 3.19 15.22 -5.47
CA TYR A 23 4.35 15.34 -6.34
C TYR A 23 3.85 15.79 -7.71
N HIS A 24 4.04 17.06 -8.04
CA HIS A 24 3.77 17.61 -9.35
C HIS A 24 5.06 17.61 -10.19
N GLN A 25 5.15 16.69 -11.13
CA GLN A 25 5.91 16.87 -12.37
C GLN A 25 4.98 16.48 -13.50
N GLY A 26 4.42 17.45 -14.20
CA GLY A 26 3.47 17.22 -15.30
C GLY A 26 2.14 16.58 -14.82
N ASN A 27 1.52 15.74 -15.63
CA ASN A 27 0.26 15.06 -15.36
C ASN A 27 0.37 13.83 -14.41
N GLU A 28 1.37 13.77 -13.52
CA GLU A 28 1.60 12.65 -12.60
C GLU A 28 1.19 13.01 -11.18
N MET A 29 0.49 12.10 -10.48
CA MET A 29 0.05 12.29 -9.09
C MET A 29 0.06 10.98 -8.33
N ILE A 30 0.56 11.00 -7.07
CA ILE A 30 0.35 9.92 -6.09
C ILE A 30 -0.60 10.43 -5.02
N ARG A 31 -1.60 9.63 -4.69
CA ARG A 31 -2.54 9.90 -3.61
C ARG A 31 -3.12 8.62 -3.03
N LYS A 32 -3.75 8.73 -1.87
CA LYS A 32 -4.60 7.66 -1.34
C LYS A 32 -5.77 7.38 -2.28
N ALA A 33 -6.16 6.12 -2.35
CA ALA A 33 -7.32 5.69 -3.14
C ALA A 33 -8.62 6.28 -2.61
N LYS A 34 -9.55 6.51 -3.53
CA LYS A 34 -10.92 6.96 -3.29
C LYS A 34 -11.92 5.86 -3.67
N LEU A 35 -13.15 5.95 -3.22
CA LEU A 35 -14.22 5.00 -3.58
C LEU A 35 -14.37 4.84 -5.10
N SER A 36 -14.21 5.94 -5.86
CA SER A 36 -14.30 5.92 -7.33
C SER A 36 -13.19 5.11 -8.02
N ASP A 37 -12.07 4.85 -7.33
CA ASP A 37 -10.91 4.16 -7.90
C ASP A 37 -11.03 2.63 -7.82
N VAL A 38 -11.93 2.11 -6.98
CA VAL A 38 -11.99 0.67 -6.63
C VAL A 38 -12.09 -0.23 -7.86
N LYS A 39 -12.89 0.16 -8.86
CA LYS A 39 -13.05 -0.64 -10.09
C LYS A 39 -11.76 -0.68 -10.92
N GLU A 40 -11.04 0.46 -11.04
CA GLU A 40 -9.76 0.49 -11.76
C GLU A 40 -8.68 -0.29 -11.01
N ILE A 41 -8.63 -0.17 -9.67
CA ILE A 41 -7.73 -0.95 -8.81
C ILE A 41 -8.00 -2.45 -9.03
N GLN A 42 -9.27 -2.87 -9.00
CA GLN A 42 -9.63 -4.27 -9.22
C GLN A 42 -9.20 -4.78 -10.59
N GLN A 43 -9.41 -3.99 -11.64
CA GLN A 43 -9.00 -4.35 -13.00
C GLN A 43 -7.49 -4.57 -13.08
N LEU A 44 -6.70 -3.68 -12.46
CA LEU A 44 -5.25 -3.80 -12.44
C LEU A 44 -4.79 -5.03 -11.64
N ILE A 45 -5.39 -5.30 -10.47
CA ILE A 45 -5.12 -6.52 -9.70
C ILE A 45 -5.49 -7.75 -10.51
N LYS A 46 -6.66 -7.79 -11.14
CA LYS A 46 -7.11 -8.93 -11.96
C LYS A 46 -6.13 -9.23 -13.09
N LEU A 47 -5.62 -8.20 -13.78
CA LEU A 47 -4.65 -8.35 -14.87
C LEU A 47 -3.40 -9.12 -14.43
N TYR A 48 -2.86 -8.81 -13.24
CA TYR A 48 -1.63 -9.42 -12.72
C TYR A 48 -1.91 -10.71 -11.94
N SER A 49 -3.07 -10.86 -11.32
CA SER A 49 -3.42 -12.11 -10.61
C SER A 49 -3.68 -13.27 -11.57
N THR A 50 -4.22 -13.02 -12.76
CA THR A 50 -4.35 -14.08 -13.79
C THR A 50 -3.02 -14.59 -14.31
N ARG A 51 -1.93 -13.81 -14.14
CA ARG A 51 -0.56 -14.22 -14.48
C ARG A 51 0.18 -14.86 -13.29
N GLY A 52 -0.42 -14.85 -12.11
CA GLY A 52 0.22 -15.34 -10.89
C GLY A 52 1.21 -14.35 -10.24
N ASP A 53 1.29 -13.10 -10.73
CA ASP A 53 2.24 -12.10 -10.24
C ASP A 53 1.84 -11.50 -8.88
N ILE A 54 0.53 -11.45 -8.59
CA ILE A 54 -0.05 -10.97 -7.31
C ILE A 54 -1.29 -11.78 -6.95
N LEU A 55 -1.67 -11.78 -5.68
CA LEU A 55 -2.89 -12.46 -5.23
C LEU A 55 -4.15 -11.70 -5.69
N PRO A 56 -5.21 -12.43 -6.11
CA PRO A 56 -6.49 -11.81 -6.43
C PRO A 56 -7.12 -11.20 -5.17
N ARG A 57 -7.91 -10.14 -5.37
CA ARG A 57 -8.71 -9.50 -4.32
C ARG A 57 -10.16 -9.35 -4.78
N SER A 58 -11.08 -9.73 -3.91
CA SER A 58 -12.51 -9.50 -4.14
C SER A 58 -12.85 -8.01 -4.03
N LEU A 59 -14.02 -7.61 -4.57
CA LEU A 59 -14.50 -6.23 -4.37
C LEU A 59 -14.73 -5.90 -2.90
N VAL A 60 -15.23 -6.84 -2.11
CA VAL A 60 -15.45 -6.64 -0.67
C VAL A 60 -14.13 -6.32 0.02
N GLU A 61 -13.09 -7.14 -0.17
CA GLU A 61 -11.75 -6.89 0.38
C GLU A 61 -11.18 -5.52 -0.05
N LEU A 62 -11.43 -5.10 -1.30
CA LEU A 62 -10.96 -3.80 -1.77
C LEU A 62 -11.68 -2.64 -1.11
N TYR A 63 -12.98 -2.76 -0.82
CA TYR A 63 -13.71 -1.75 -0.06
C TYR A 63 -13.28 -1.72 1.40
N ASP A 64 -13.11 -2.88 2.05
CA ASP A 64 -12.69 -3.00 3.44
C ASP A 64 -11.29 -2.40 3.67
N HIS A 65 -10.39 -2.59 2.71
CA HIS A 65 -8.99 -2.16 2.77
C HIS A 65 -8.66 -0.98 1.86
N LEU A 66 -9.66 -0.22 1.41
CA LEU A 66 -9.45 0.87 0.45
C LEU A 66 -8.42 1.90 0.94
N ARG A 67 -8.42 2.17 2.25
CA ARG A 67 -7.52 3.15 2.86
C ARG A 67 -6.04 2.72 2.87
N ASP A 68 -5.76 1.44 2.68
CA ASP A 68 -4.40 0.92 2.54
C ASP A 68 -3.76 1.38 1.23
N PHE A 69 -4.57 1.58 0.17
CA PHE A 69 -4.08 1.78 -1.18
C PHE A 69 -3.60 3.19 -1.47
N TYR A 70 -2.42 3.26 -2.11
CA TYR A 70 -1.98 4.39 -2.92
C TYR A 70 -2.20 4.10 -4.39
N VAL A 71 -2.59 5.13 -5.14
CA VAL A 71 -2.71 5.11 -6.59
C VAL A 71 -1.74 6.10 -7.21
N PHE A 72 -1.09 5.70 -8.31
CA PHE A 72 -0.31 6.57 -9.17
C PHE A 72 -1.12 6.87 -10.43
N LEU A 73 -1.43 8.14 -10.62
CA LEU A 73 -2.15 8.62 -11.80
C LEU A 73 -1.18 9.22 -12.81
N GLN A 74 -1.41 8.89 -14.08
CA GLN A 74 -0.79 9.55 -15.22
C GLN A 74 -1.92 9.90 -16.19
N ASN A 75 -2.02 11.18 -16.57
CA ASN A 75 -3.13 11.67 -17.40
C ASN A 75 -4.52 11.31 -16.84
N ARG A 76 -4.71 11.41 -15.53
CA ARG A 76 -5.95 11.08 -14.77
C ARG A 76 -6.33 9.60 -14.77
N LYS A 77 -5.52 8.69 -15.33
CA LYS A 77 -5.73 7.25 -15.31
C LYS A 77 -4.81 6.61 -14.26
N ILE A 78 -5.30 5.60 -13.56
CA ILE A 78 -4.50 4.83 -12.62
C ILE A 78 -3.58 3.90 -13.42
N VAL A 79 -2.26 4.13 -13.32
CA VAL A 79 -1.25 3.31 -13.97
C VAL A 79 -0.41 2.52 -12.99
N GLY A 80 -0.60 2.74 -11.68
CA GLY A 80 0.09 1.99 -10.65
C GLY A 80 -0.65 2.04 -9.32
N ILE A 81 -0.51 0.99 -8.53
CA ILE A 81 -1.11 0.83 -7.21
C ILE A 81 -0.10 0.19 -6.25
N CYS A 82 -0.25 0.47 -4.97
CA CYS A 82 0.46 -0.19 -3.88
C CYS A 82 -0.37 -0.05 -2.61
N ALA A 83 -0.42 -1.07 -1.77
CA ALA A 83 -1.08 -0.99 -0.48
C ALA A 83 -0.08 -1.11 0.66
N LEU A 84 -0.29 -0.31 1.73
CA LEU A 84 0.32 -0.48 3.04
C LEU A 84 -0.75 -0.99 4.00
N HIS A 85 -0.61 -2.23 4.44
CA HIS A 85 -1.52 -2.85 5.39
C HIS A 85 -0.90 -2.86 6.80
N VAL A 86 -1.68 -2.45 7.80
CA VAL A 86 -1.27 -2.51 9.21
C VAL A 86 -1.43 -3.95 9.70
N CYS A 87 -0.34 -4.63 10.00
CA CYS A 87 -0.34 -6.02 10.48
C CYS A 87 -0.27 -6.12 12.00
N TRP A 88 0.49 -5.24 12.64
CA TRP A 88 0.67 -5.16 14.08
C TRP A 88 0.99 -3.73 14.51
N GLU A 89 1.16 -3.48 15.81
CA GLU A 89 1.48 -2.15 16.36
C GLU A 89 2.75 -1.52 15.79
N ASP A 90 3.74 -2.36 15.45
CA ASP A 90 5.06 -1.95 14.94
C ASP A 90 5.33 -2.39 13.49
N LEU A 91 4.39 -3.12 12.84
CA LEU A 91 4.64 -3.83 11.61
C LEU A 91 3.59 -3.56 10.53
N GLY A 92 4.06 -3.16 9.35
CA GLY A 92 3.24 -3.03 8.15
C GLY A 92 3.65 -3.98 7.02
N GLU A 93 2.72 -4.25 6.11
CA GLU A 93 2.95 -5.03 4.90
C GLU A 93 2.76 -4.17 3.65
N ILE A 94 3.75 -4.17 2.75
CA ILE A 94 3.55 -3.69 1.39
C ILE A 94 3.01 -4.83 0.56
N ARG A 95 1.80 -4.65 0.02
CA ARG A 95 1.12 -5.65 -0.80
C ARG A 95 0.45 -5.04 -2.03
N SER A 96 0.06 -5.89 -2.99
CA SER A 96 -0.64 -5.47 -4.21
C SER A 96 0.10 -4.37 -5.00
N LEU A 97 1.44 -4.41 -5.03
CA LEU A 97 2.23 -3.51 -5.85
C LEU A 97 2.11 -3.92 -7.33
N ALA A 98 1.47 -3.09 -8.12
CA ALA A 98 1.31 -3.30 -9.55
C ALA A 98 1.49 -1.99 -10.33
N VAL A 99 2.14 -2.07 -11.51
CA VAL A 99 2.33 -0.95 -12.44
C VAL A 99 2.04 -1.45 -13.85
N GLN A 100 1.18 -0.75 -14.59
CA GLN A 100 0.86 -1.08 -15.98
C GLN A 100 2.16 -1.21 -16.81
N GLU A 101 2.18 -2.15 -17.76
CA GLU A 101 3.41 -2.49 -18.50
C GLU A 101 4.00 -1.28 -19.23
N GLU A 102 3.15 -0.47 -19.85
CA GLU A 102 3.53 0.72 -20.61
C GLU A 102 4.10 1.84 -19.72
N ALA A 103 3.80 1.76 -18.40
CA ALA A 103 4.28 2.70 -17.40
C ALA A 103 5.48 2.17 -16.59
N ARG A 104 5.91 0.91 -16.81
CA ARG A 104 7.07 0.32 -16.14
C ARG A 104 8.38 1.03 -16.49
N LYS A 105 9.43 0.77 -15.72
CA LYS A 105 10.80 1.33 -15.87
C LYS A 105 10.89 2.85 -15.74
N LYS A 106 9.81 3.55 -15.33
CA LYS A 106 9.75 5.00 -15.06
C LYS A 106 9.85 5.33 -13.56
N GLY A 107 10.22 4.39 -12.72
CA GLY A 107 10.35 4.59 -11.26
C GLY A 107 9.02 4.64 -10.49
N ILE A 108 7.88 4.38 -11.12
CA ILE A 108 6.55 4.47 -10.48
C ILE A 108 6.43 3.54 -9.29
N GLY A 109 6.86 2.27 -9.41
CA GLY A 109 6.85 1.33 -8.30
C GLY A 109 7.67 1.83 -7.10
N VAL A 110 8.84 2.41 -7.36
CA VAL A 110 9.69 3.02 -6.31
C VAL A 110 8.99 4.18 -5.63
N LYS A 111 8.33 5.07 -6.40
CA LYS A 111 7.58 6.21 -5.86
C LYS A 111 6.43 5.73 -4.96
N LEU A 112 5.68 4.71 -5.39
CA LEU A 112 4.57 4.11 -4.63
C LEU A 112 5.05 3.47 -3.31
N VAL A 113 6.10 2.64 -3.35
CA VAL A 113 6.67 2.03 -2.13
C VAL A 113 7.18 3.10 -1.18
N ARG A 114 7.85 4.16 -1.68
CA ARG A 114 8.28 5.28 -0.83
C ARG A 114 7.11 6.01 -0.18
N ALA A 115 5.97 6.16 -0.86
CA ALA A 115 4.77 6.74 -0.27
C ALA A 115 4.24 5.86 0.89
N CYS A 116 4.20 4.54 0.70
CA CYS A 116 3.85 3.58 1.76
C CYS A 116 4.83 3.66 2.95
N LEU A 117 6.15 3.67 2.70
CA LEU A 117 7.15 3.76 3.76
C LEU A 117 7.05 5.07 4.55
N LYS A 118 6.73 6.18 3.88
CA LYS A 118 6.52 7.46 4.55
C LYS A 118 5.30 7.43 5.46
N GLU A 119 4.20 6.82 5.01
CA GLU A 119 3.00 6.61 5.83
C GLU A 119 3.30 5.68 7.01
N ALA A 120 4.00 4.57 6.78
CA ALA A 120 4.38 3.64 7.84
C ALA A 120 5.13 4.34 8.98
N LYS A 121 6.11 5.20 8.64
CA LYS A 121 6.80 6.06 9.63
C LYS A 121 5.85 7.01 10.35
N ALA A 122 4.95 7.66 9.62
CA ALA A 122 3.99 8.60 10.21
C ALA A 122 2.99 7.91 11.15
N LEU A 123 2.73 6.62 10.94
CA LEU A 123 1.90 5.78 11.81
C LEU A 123 2.68 5.18 13.00
N GLY A 124 4.00 5.41 13.08
CA GLY A 124 4.83 4.89 14.17
C GLY A 124 5.26 3.43 13.99
N MET A 125 5.17 2.87 12.79
CA MET A 125 5.67 1.52 12.53
C MET A 125 7.19 1.52 12.56
N GLU A 126 7.76 0.47 13.15
CA GLU A 126 9.21 0.25 13.19
C GLU A 126 9.72 -0.55 12.01
N ARG A 127 8.86 -1.41 11.43
CA ARG A 127 9.22 -2.34 10.37
C ARG A 127 8.15 -2.42 9.29
N VAL A 128 8.61 -2.64 8.06
CA VAL A 128 7.73 -2.96 6.92
C VAL A 128 8.27 -4.17 6.20
N PHE A 129 7.40 -5.13 5.88
CA PHE A 129 7.76 -6.30 5.09
C PHE A 129 6.97 -6.38 3.79
N ALA A 130 7.40 -7.26 2.90
CA ALA A 130 6.64 -7.70 1.74
C ALA A 130 6.92 -9.18 1.47
N LEU A 131 5.93 -9.91 0.95
CA LEU A 131 6.11 -11.19 0.30
C LEU A 131 6.14 -10.95 -1.22
N THR A 132 7.16 -11.45 -1.91
CA THR A 132 7.40 -11.01 -3.28
C THR A 132 8.14 -12.07 -4.14
N TYR A 133 7.86 -12.06 -5.45
CA TYR A 133 8.67 -12.74 -6.47
C TYR A 133 9.83 -11.89 -7.00
N ARG A 134 9.94 -10.64 -6.54
CA ARG A 134 10.93 -9.67 -7.03
C ARG A 134 11.77 -9.10 -5.88
N PRO A 135 12.50 -9.93 -5.13
CA PRO A 135 13.33 -9.47 -4.02
C PRO A 135 14.36 -8.42 -4.48
N ASP A 136 14.92 -8.56 -5.69
CA ASP A 136 15.84 -7.62 -6.32
C ASP A 136 15.30 -6.18 -6.40
N PHE A 137 14.01 -6.02 -6.61
CA PHE A 137 13.37 -4.70 -6.61
C PHE A 137 13.35 -4.09 -5.20
N PHE A 138 13.04 -4.86 -4.19
CA PHE A 138 12.96 -4.40 -2.81
C PHE A 138 14.36 -4.19 -2.18
N GLU A 139 15.35 -4.99 -2.54
CA GLU A 139 16.75 -4.81 -2.09
C GLU A 139 17.31 -3.45 -2.52
N ARG A 140 17.00 -2.98 -3.75
CA ARG A 140 17.33 -1.61 -4.19
C ARG A 140 16.68 -0.51 -3.35
N LEU A 141 15.61 -0.82 -2.63
CA LEU A 141 14.94 0.06 -1.66
C LEU A 141 15.43 -0.17 -0.22
N LYS A 142 16.52 -0.95 -0.07
CA LYS A 142 17.16 -1.28 1.21
C LYS A 142 16.28 -2.17 2.10
N PHE A 143 15.45 -3.03 1.52
CA PHE A 143 14.88 -4.18 2.21
C PHE A 143 15.94 -5.29 2.25
N LYS A 144 15.87 -6.13 3.28
CA LYS A 144 16.71 -7.31 3.44
C LYS A 144 15.87 -8.56 3.27
N VAL A 145 16.39 -9.54 2.54
CA VAL A 145 15.79 -10.87 2.48
C VAL A 145 15.89 -11.51 3.85
N VAL A 146 14.79 -12.10 4.31
CA VAL A 146 14.70 -12.80 5.60
C VAL A 146 13.98 -14.13 5.43
N ASP A 147 14.19 -15.04 6.40
CA ASP A 147 13.37 -16.24 6.49
C ASP A 147 11.93 -15.88 6.87
N LYS A 148 10.95 -16.53 6.25
CA LYS A 148 9.52 -16.27 6.54
C LYS A 148 9.16 -16.52 8.00
N SER A 149 9.86 -17.40 8.69
CA SER A 149 9.64 -17.74 10.10
C SER A 149 9.85 -16.56 11.06
N VAL A 150 10.59 -15.52 10.65
CA VAL A 150 10.77 -14.31 11.47
C VAL A 150 9.55 -13.39 11.47
N LEU A 151 8.59 -13.62 10.55
CA LEU A 151 7.34 -12.87 10.50
C LEU A 151 6.36 -13.40 11.56
N PRO A 152 5.60 -12.52 12.24
CA PRO A 152 4.64 -12.93 13.27
C PRO A 152 3.61 -13.95 12.75
N HIS A 153 3.24 -14.91 13.58
CA HIS A 153 2.25 -15.95 13.23
C HIS A 153 0.91 -15.40 12.74
N LYS A 154 0.52 -14.20 13.13
CA LYS A 154 -0.71 -13.54 12.67
C LYS A 154 -0.74 -13.33 11.14
N ILE A 155 0.41 -13.15 10.50
CA ILE A 155 0.52 -13.00 9.04
C ILE A 155 0.11 -14.28 8.33
N TRP A 156 0.36 -15.43 8.96
CA TRP A 156 0.01 -16.74 8.40
C TRP A 156 -1.49 -16.94 8.20
N THR A 157 -2.36 -16.20 8.91
CA THR A 157 -3.82 -16.28 8.69
C THR A 157 -4.23 -15.87 7.28
N ASP A 158 -3.54 -14.91 6.67
CA ASP A 158 -3.76 -14.54 5.27
C ASP A 158 -3.11 -15.57 4.33
N CYS A 159 -1.95 -16.11 4.71
CA CYS A 159 -1.30 -17.19 3.97
C CYS A 159 -2.15 -18.46 3.92
N LEU A 160 -2.83 -18.83 5.00
CA LEU A 160 -3.73 -20.00 5.05
C LEU A 160 -4.91 -19.89 4.07
N LYS A 161 -5.32 -18.67 3.71
CA LYS A 161 -6.36 -18.40 2.71
C LYS A 161 -5.80 -18.33 1.28
N CYS A 162 -4.48 -18.35 1.13
CA CYS A 162 -3.82 -18.22 -0.15
C CYS A 162 -3.89 -19.53 -0.93
N VAL A 163 -4.22 -19.46 -2.22
CA VAL A 163 -4.26 -20.62 -3.12
C VAL A 163 -2.90 -21.32 -3.31
N LYS A 164 -1.81 -20.67 -2.90
CA LYS A 164 -0.43 -21.20 -2.98
C LYS A 164 0.04 -21.87 -1.68
N PHE A 165 -0.74 -21.83 -0.62
CA PHE A 165 -0.38 -22.50 0.64
C PHE A 165 -0.54 -24.02 0.50
N PRO A 166 0.39 -24.86 1.01
CA PRO A 166 1.61 -24.50 1.76
C PRO A 166 2.85 -24.19 0.90
N ASP A 167 2.79 -24.42 -0.42
CA ASP A 167 3.94 -24.40 -1.34
C ASP A 167 4.24 -22.99 -1.87
N CYS A 168 4.18 -21.97 -0.98
CA CYS A 168 4.43 -20.58 -1.35
C CYS A 168 5.90 -20.33 -1.67
N ASP A 169 6.18 -19.89 -2.90
CA ASP A 169 7.50 -19.60 -3.48
C ASP A 169 7.91 -18.11 -3.41
N GLU A 170 7.08 -17.25 -2.79
CA GLU A 170 7.45 -15.86 -2.54
C GLU A 170 8.60 -15.74 -1.53
N VAL A 171 9.43 -14.74 -1.68
CA VAL A 171 10.52 -14.40 -0.77
C VAL A 171 10.04 -13.31 0.20
N ALA A 172 10.32 -13.48 1.49
CA ALA A 172 10.07 -12.45 2.48
C ALA A 172 11.22 -11.43 2.50
N VAL A 173 10.85 -10.15 2.47
CA VAL A 173 11.80 -9.03 2.59
C VAL A 173 11.30 -8.07 3.67
N VAL A 174 12.22 -7.56 4.50
CA VAL A 174 11.91 -6.65 5.61
C VAL A 174 12.79 -5.41 5.52
N LYS A 175 12.22 -4.28 5.89
CA LYS A 175 12.93 -3.02 6.06
C LYS A 175 12.62 -2.44 7.43
N GLU A 176 13.67 -2.17 8.21
CA GLU A 176 13.59 -1.35 9.42
C GLU A 176 13.39 0.11 9.02
N LEU A 177 12.56 0.82 9.79
CA LEU A 177 12.25 2.24 9.61
C LEU A 177 12.95 3.02 10.73
N ASP A 178 14.03 3.72 10.37
CA ASP A 178 14.76 4.64 11.28
C ASP A 178 13.96 5.94 11.52
#